data_d1ab600338dc06ea89faa6d559d450eb
#
_entry.id   d1ab600338dc06ea89faa6d559d450eb
#
_cell.length_a   1.000
_cell.length_b   1.000
_cell.length_c   1.000
_cell.angle_alpha   90.00
_cell.angle_beta   90.00
_cell.angle_gamma   90.00
#
_symmetry.space_group_name_H-M   'P 1'
#
loop_
_entity.id
_entity.type
_entity.pdbx_description
1 polymer ?
#
loop_
_entity_poly.entity_id
_entity_poly.type
_entity_poly.pdbx_seq_one_letter_code
_entity_poly.pdbx_strand_id
1 'polypeptide(L)'
;MSKRFLLSTLFVASLVGGYFIYSTMRSSGARSIRLRQWFRNPTDNPDLTILQGTRCGDAPFIMPTNGVIGYLWDDSFRPGHRHQGLDIFGGEGLNVTPVIAAYDGYLSRMPNWTSTVIMRVPNDPLEPGRQIW
;
A
#
# COMPACT_ATOMS: atom_id res chain seq x y z
N MET A 1 30.92 -36.60 -10.23
CA MET A 1 30.21 -35.79 -9.17
C MET A 1 29.74 -36.76 -8.10
N SER A 2 30.12 -36.61 -6.84
CA SER A 2 29.77 -37.58 -5.79
C SER A 2 28.27 -37.46 -5.43
N LYS A 3 27.61 -38.61 -5.13
CA LYS A 3 26.19 -38.62 -4.71
C LYS A 3 25.92 -37.69 -3.50
N ARG A 4 26.90 -37.52 -2.63
CA ARG A 4 26.81 -36.61 -1.48
C ARG A 4 26.75 -35.14 -1.90
N PHE A 5 27.48 -34.74 -2.92
CA PHE A 5 27.44 -33.38 -3.46
C PHE A 5 26.09 -33.07 -4.09
N LEU A 6 25.53 -34.00 -4.87
CA LEU A 6 24.22 -33.86 -5.49
C LEU A 6 23.10 -33.72 -4.44
N LEU A 7 23.14 -34.54 -3.38
CA LEU A 7 22.16 -34.50 -2.29
C LEU A 7 22.21 -33.16 -1.51
N SER A 8 23.42 -32.68 -1.21
CA SER A 8 23.55 -31.37 -0.51
C SER A 8 23.06 -30.20 -1.36
N THR A 9 23.34 -30.23 -2.66
CA THR A 9 22.84 -29.18 -3.60
C THR A 9 21.31 -29.17 -3.70
N LEU A 10 20.68 -30.34 -3.81
CA LEU A 10 19.22 -30.46 -3.82
C LEU A 10 18.59 -29.99 -2.51
N PHE A 11 19.19 -30.33 -1.38
CA PHE A 11 18.70 -29.89 -0.07
C PHE A 11 18.75 -28.36 0.09
N VAL A 12 19.86 -27.73 -0.27
CA VAL A 12 20.01 -26.26 -0.24
C VAL A 12 19.02 -25.59 -1.20
N ALA A 13 18.84 -26.12 -2.42
CA ALA A 13 17.87 -25.60 -3.39
C ALA A 13 16.44 -25.68 -2.86
N SER A 14 16.09 -26.79 -2.17
CA SER A 14 14.76 -26.95 -1.54
C SER A 14 14.53 -25.97 -0.40
N LEU A 15 15.54 -25.68 0.44
CA LEU A 15 15.43 -24.69 1.52
C LEU A 15 15.28 -23.27 0.97
N VAL A 16 16.05 -22.92 -0.06
CA VAL A 16 15.95 -21.60 -0.70
C VAL A 16 14.60 -21.43 -1.39
N GLY A 17 14.14 -22.45 -2.13
CA GLY A 17 12.83 -22.46 -2.77
C GLY A 17 11.68 -22.37 -1.75
N GLY A 18 11.75 -23.14 -0.68
CA GLY A 18 10.78 -23.09 0.43
C GLY A 18 10.73 -21.75 1.13
N TYR A 19 11.88 -21.15 1.40
CA TYR A 19 11.95 -19.79 1.96
C TYR A 19 11.34 -18.73 1.03
N PHE A 20 11.60 -18.85 -0.27
CA PHE A 20 11.05 -17.93 -1.27
C PHE A 20 9.53 -18.02 -1.36
N ILE A 21 8.99 -19.24 -1.39
CA ILE A 21 7.53 -19.49 -1.39
C ILE A 21 6.92 -18.97 -0.09
N TYR A 22 7.52 -19.27 1.07
CA TYR A 22 7.06 -18.80 2.36
C TYR A 22 7.03 -17.27 2.46
N SER A 23 8.10 -16.60 2.02
CA SER A 23 8.19 -15.14 2.07
C SER A 23 7.16 -14.45 1.16
N THR A 24 6.91 -15.01 -0.03
CA THR A 24 5.89 -14.50 -0.96
C THR A 24 4.47 -14.75 -0.46
N MET A 25 4.20 -15.88 0.16
CA MET A 25 2.87 -16.19 0.72
C MET A 25 2.56 -15.35 1.96
N ARG A 26 3.54 -15.07 2.80
CA ARG A 26 3.35 -14.31 4.04
C ARG A 26 3.05 -12.82 3.81
N SER A 27 3.69 -12.19 2.84
CA SER A 27 3.54 -10.74 2.60
C SER A 27 2.28 -10.38 1.81
N SER A 28 1.86 -11.23 0.88
CA SER A 28 0.77 -10.90 -0.07
C SER A 28 -0.58 -11.56 0.26
N GLY A 29 -0.57 -12.71 0.93
CA GLY A 29 -1.76 -13.55 1.04
C GLY A 29 -2.89 -12.95 1.86
N ALA A 30 -2.61 -12.56 3.10
CA ALA A 30 -3.64 -12.07 4.03
C ALA A 30 -4.26 -10.75 3.56
N ARG A 31 -3.43 -9.83 3.04
CA ARG A 31 -3.89 -8.52 2.57
C ARG A 31 -4.70 -8.61 1.28
N SER A 32 -4.26 -9.43 0.34
CA SER A 32 -5.02 -9.71 -0.90
C SER A 32 -6.35 -10.41 -0.63
N ILE A 33 -6.45 -11.22 0.43
CA ILE A 33 -7.72 -11.82 0.85
C ILE A 33 -8.68 -10.75 1.36
N ARG A 34 -8.24 -9.86 2.26
CA ARG A 34 -9.04 -8.75 2.78
C ARG A 34 -9.53 -7.82 1.68
N LEU A 35 -8.66 -7.44 0.75
CA LEU A 35 -9.04 -6.64 -0.42
C LEU A 35 -10.13 -7.33 -1.23
N ARG A 36 -9.99 -8.61 -1.55
CA ARG A 36 -11.00 -9.37 -2.28
C ARG A 36 -12.32 -9.49 -1.54
N GLN A 37 -12.30 -9.64 -0.21
CA GLN A 37 -13.49 -9.64 0.61
C GLN A 37 -14.22 -8.30 0.53
N TRP A 38 -13.51 -7.21 0.71
CA TRP A 38 -14.06 -5.88 0.63
C TRP A 38 -14.63 -5.57 -0.76
N PHE A 39 -13.93 -5.87 -1.85
CA PHE A 39 -14.42 -5.65 -3.21
C PHE A 39 -15.67 -6.48 -3.55
N ARG A 40 -15.85 -7.65 -2.93
CA ARG A 40 -17.07 -8.45 -3.12
C ARG A 40 -18.27 -7.86 -2.41
N ASN A 41 -18.07 -7.37 -1.21
CA ASN A 41 -19.15 -6.79 -0.40
C ASN A 41 -18.58 -5.78 0.62
N PRO A 42 -18.46 -4.50 0.26
CA PRO A 42 -17.95 -3.47 1.16
C PRO A 42 -18.80 -3.30 2.42
N THR A 43 -20.12 -3.48 2.30
CA THR A 43 -21.07 -3.30 3.41
C THR A 43 -20.94 -4.37 4.49
N ASP A 44 -20.49 -5.57 4.14
CA ASP A 44 -20.27 -6.66 5.10
C ASP A 44 -18.90 -6.57 5.78
N ASN A 45 -18.04 -5.64 5.34
CA ASN A 45 -16.69 -5.44 5.86
C ASN A 45 -16.46 -3.96 6.23
N PRO A 46 -17.29 -3.38 7.11
CA PRO A 46 -17.19 -1.97 7.49
C PRO A 46 -15.90 -1.65 8.24
N ASP A 47 -15.34 -2.63 8.96
CA ASP A 47 -14.06 -2.55 9.67
C ASP A 47 -12.84 -2.39 8.75
N LEU A 48 -12.98 -2.76 7.48
CA LEU A 48 -11.96 -2.54 6.45
C LEU A 48 -12.13 -1.22 5.71
N THR A 49 -13.29 -0.56 5.87
CA THR A 49 -13.62 0.66 5.14
C THR A 49 -13.08 1.89 5.87
N ILE A 50 -12.30 2.70 5.18
CA ILE A 50 -11.92 4.03 5.64
C ILE A 50 -12.86 5.09 5.07
N LEU A 51 -13.06 6.16 5.82
CA LEU A 51 -13.88 7.29 5.42
C LEU A 51 -13.02 8.53 5.20
N GLN A 52 -13.29 9.22 4.11
CA GLN A 52 -12.67 10.49 3.77
C GLN A 52 -12.81 11.49 4.93
N GLY A 53 -11.76 12.23 5.22
CA GLY A 53 -11.74 13.23 6.29
C GLY A 53 -11.50 12.67 7.69
N THR A 54 -11.51 11.35 7.89
CA THR A 54 -11.19 10.75 9.19
C THR A 54 -9.69 10.77 9.47
N ARG A 55 -9.31 10.78 10.74
CA ARG A 55 -7.92 10.68 11.20
C ARG A 55 -7.62 9.28 11.70
N CYS A 56 -6.37 8.85 11.54
CA CYS A 56 -5.88 7.61 12.11
C CYS A 56 -5.20 7.94 13.46
N GLY A 57 -5.92 7.73 14.56
CA GLY A 57 -5.45 8.11 15.88
C GLY A 57 -5.13 9.62 15.97
N ASP A 58 -3.98 9.97 16.54
CA ASP A 58 -3.51 11.36 16.72
C ASP A 58 -2.75 11.91 15.52
N ALA A 59 -2.75 11.21 14.37
CA ALA A 59 -2.08 11.67 13.17
C ALA A 59 -2.64 13.02 12.70
N PRO A 60 -1.79 13.99 12.29
CA PRO A 60 -2.26 15.30 11.81
C PRO A 60 -2.96 15.23 10.45
N PHE A 61 -2.70 14.14 9.70
CA PHE A 61 -3.24 13.93 8.37
C PHE A 61 -4.61 13.27 8.42
N ILE A 62 -5.48 13.63 7.47
CA ILE A 62 -6.78 12.99 7.27
C ILE A 62 -6.71 11.98 6.12
N MET A 63 -7.63 11.01 6.11
CA MET A 63 -7.79 10.09 5.00
C MET A 63 -8.28 10.86 3.76
N PRO A 64 -7.57 10.75 2.62
CA PRO A 64 -7.86 11.58 1.45
C PRO A 64 -9.10 11.12 0.68
N THR A 65 -9.58 9.91 0.91
CA THR A 65 -10.69 9.33 0.14
C THR A 65 -11.39 8.23 0.92
N ASN A 66 -12.60 7.86 0.49
CA ASN A 66 -13.30 6.66 0.95
C ASN A 66 -12.69 5.41 0.28
N GLY A 67 -12.73 4.28 0.98
CA GLY A 67 -12.30 3.02 0.39
C GLY A 67 -11.67 2.05 1.37
N VAL A 68 -10.81 1.19 0.87
CA VAL A 68 -10.04 0.22 1.66
C VAL A 68 -8.54 0.44 1.48
N ILE A 69 -7.78 0.34 2.57
CA ILE A 69 -6.32 0.36 2.51
C ILE A 69 -5.83 -0.96 1.94
N GLY A 70 -5.19 -0.90 0.77
CA GLY A 70 -4.62 -2.04 0.09
C GLY A 70 -3.19 -2.34 0.51
N TYR A 71 -2.29 -1.44 0.20
CA TYR A 71 -0.87 -1.60 0.49
C TYR A 71 -0.35 -0.42 1.32
N LEU A 72 0.51 -0.74 2.28
CA LEU A 72 1.21 0.21 3.12
C LEU A 72 2.66 0.37 2.64
N TRP A 73 3.35 1.33 3.22
CA TRP A 73 4.78 1.49 3.04
C TRP A 73 5.53 0.17 3.33
N ASP A 74 6.50 -0.16 2.50
CA ASP A 74 7.34 -1.36 2.56
C ASP A 74 6.61 -2.69 2.30
N ASP A 75 5.30 -2.68 2.03
CA ASP A 75 4.61 -3.87 1.56
C ASP A 75 5.16 -4.34 0.23
N SER A 76 5.07 -5.63 -0.01
CA SER A 76 5.45 -6.20 -1.29
C SER A 76 4.37 -7.13 -1.82
N PHE A 77 3.99 -6.95 -3.08
CA PHE A 77 3.11 -7.85 -3.81
C PHE A 77 3.88 -8.76 -4.78
N ARG A 78 5.20 -8.57 -4.91
CA ARG A 78 6.10 -9.40 -5.73
C ARG A 78 7.54 -9.33 -5.19
N PRO A 79 8.37 -10.35 -5.44
CA PRO A 79 9.77 -10.34 -5.07
C PRO A 79 10.54 -9.14 -5.64
N GLY A 80 11.39 -8.53 -4.81
CA GLY A 80 12.22 -7.38 -5.19
C GLY A 80 11.49 -6.04 -5.30
N HIS A 81 10.17 -6.02 -5.08
CA HIS A 81 9.40 -4.79 -5.03
C HIS A 81 9.11 -4.39 -3.58
N ARG A 82 9.26 -3.10 -3.28
CA ARG A 82 8.83 -2.49 -2.03
C ARG A 82 7.95 -1.29 -2.34
N HIS A 83 6.76 -1.28 -1.76
CA HIS A 83 5.80 -0.21 -1.92
C HIS A 83 6.26 1.04 -1.17
N GLN A 84 6.19 2.20 -1.82
CA GLN A 84 6.65 3.48 -1.28
C GLN A 84 5.49 4.45 -1.05
N GLY A 85 4.38 3.95 -0.53
CA GLY A 85 3.21 4.78 -0.33
C GLY A 85 2.09 4.07 0.42
N LEU A 86 0.91 4.64 0.31
CA LEU A 86 -0.35 4.11 0.80
C LEU A 86 -1.30 3.97 -0.39
N ASP A 87 -1.66 2.74 -0.73
CA ASP A 87 -2.71 2.49 -1.73
C ASP A 87 -4.07 2.45 -1.08
N ILE A 88 -4.98 3.27 -1.56
CA ILE A 88 -6.40 3.26 -1.16
C ILE A 88 -7.23 2.94 -2.40
N PHE A 89 -8.05 1.90 -2.28
CA PHE A 89 -8.96 1.49 -3.36
C PHE A 89 -10.37 1.97 -3.04
N GLY A 90 -10.95 2.81 -3.92
CA GLY A 90 -12.26 3.41 -3.73
C GLY A 90 -13.46 2.48 -3.96
N GLY A 91 -13.28 1.39 -4.69
CA GLY A 91 -14.35 0.42 -4.97
C GLY A 91 -15.36 0.85 -6.02
N GLU A 92 -15.27 2.06 -6.53
CA GLU A 92 -16.15 2.61 -7.56
C GLU A 92 -15.46 2.65 -8.93
N GLY A 93 -16.17 3.06 -9.96
CA GLY A 93 -15.63 3.25 -11.30
C GLY A 93 -14.59 4.39 -11.38
N LEU A 94 -13.89 4.47 -12.48
CA LEU A 94 -12.93 5.54 -12.74
C LEU A 94 -13.59 6.92 -12.66
N ASN A 95 -12.92 7.87 -12.03
CA ASN A 95 -13.35 9.27 -11.87
C ASN A 95 -14.61 9.47 -11.02
N VAL A 96 -14.98 8.49 -10.19
CA VAL A 96 -16.15 8.58 -9.32
C VAL A 96 -15.78 8.94 -7.88
N THR A 97 -14.84 8.21 -7.29
CA THR A 97 -14.44 8.44 -5.90
C THR A 97 -13.63 9.73 -5.78
N PRO A 98 -14.09 10.72 -4.98
CA PRO A 98 -13.36 11.97 -4.80
C PRO A 98 -12.09 11.76 -3.97
N VAL A 99 -11.10 12.59 -4.22
CA VAL A 99 -9.86 12.64 -3.45
C VAL A 99 -9.65 14.07 -2.98
N ILE A 100 -9.48 14.23 -1.66
CA ILE A 100 -9.16 15.52 -1.03
C ILE A 100 -7.72 15.56 -0.56
N ALA A 101 -7.25 16.75 -0.26
CA ALA A 101 -5.95 16.96 0.38
C ALA A 101 -5.91 16.32 1.77
N ALA A 102 -4.88 15.53 2.06
CA ALA A 102 -4.70 14.91 3.38
C ALA A 102 -4.27 15.93 4.45
N TYR A 103 -3.76 17.08 4.05
CA TYR A 103 -3.32 18.20 4.90
C TYR A 103 -3.34 19.52 4.12
N ASP A 104 -3.24 20.64 4.81
CA ASP A 104 -3.14 21.96 4.18
C ASP A 104 -1.82 22.12 3.43
N GLY A 105 -1.89 22.64 2.21
CA GLY A 105 -0.70 22.79 1.38
C GLY A 105 -0.99 23.41 0.02
N TYR A 106 0.02 23.39 -0.84
CA TYR A 106 -0.05 23.92 -2.19
C TYR A 106 -0.12 22.78 -3.20
N LEU A 107 -1.19 22.76 -3.98
CA LEU A 107 -1.38 21.78 -5.04
C LEU A 107 -0.56 22.15 -6.28
N SER A 108 0.19 21.20 -6.81
CA SER A 108 0.92 21.30 -8.06
C SER A 108 0.46 20.21 -9.03
N ARG A 109 0.22 20.61 -10.27
CA ARG A 109 -0.13 19.70 -11.37
C ARG A 109 0.46 20.22 -12.66
N MET A 110 1.14 19.36 -13.40
CA MET A 110 1.60 19.67 -14.75
C MET A 110 0.49 19.40 -15.78
N PRO A 111 0.40 20.18 -16.88
CA PRO A 111 -0.66 20.02 -17.88
C PRO A 111 -0.72 18.63 -18.53
N ASN A 112 0.43 17.94 -18.60
CA ASN A 112 0.56 16.61 -19.20
C ASN A 112 0.35 15.45 -18.21
N TRP A 113 0.08 15.73 -16.93
CA TRP A 113 -0.23 14.70 -15.95
C TRP A 113 -1.70 14.30 -16.05
N THR A 114 -1.95 13.02 -16.24
CA THR A 114 -3.32 12.48 -16.36
C THR A 114 -3.91 12.03 -15.02
N SER A 115 -3.07 11.51 -14.13
CA SER A 115 -3.52 10.88 -12.87
C SER A 115 -2.67 11.25 -11.65
N THR A 116 -1.84 12.28 -11.76
CA THR A 116 -0.92 12.67 -10.68
C THR A 116 -1.14 14.12 -10.29
N VAL A 117 -1.17 14.36 -9.00
CA VAL A 117 -1.05 15.68 -8.37
C VAL A 117 -0.03 15.59 -7.26
N ILE A 118 0.70 16.67 -7.01
CA ILE A 118 1.63 16.77 -5.89
C ILE A 118 1.12 17.86 -4.96
N MET A 119 1.07 17.53 -3.68
CA MET A 119 0.79 18.50 -2.64
C MET A 119 2.07 18.81 -1.86
N ARG A 120 2.47 20.06 -1.87
CA ARG A 120 3.56 20.54 -1.02
C ARG A 120 3.00 21.07 0.30
N VAL A 121 3.45 20.49 1.39
CA VAL A 121 3.20 20.98 2.75
C VAL A 121 4.46 21.70 3.24
N PRO A 122 4.46 23.05 3.33
CA PRO A 122 5.67 23.82 3.61
C PRO A 122 6.23 23.58 5.02
N ASN A 123 5.34 23.28 5.97
CA ASN A 123 5.70 23.01 7.36
C ASN A 123 5.15 21.64 7.74
N ASP A 124 6.03 20.66 7.87
CA ASP A 124 5.65 19.32 8.31
C ASP A 124 5.10 19.39 9.74
N PRO A 125 3.86 18.94 9.99
CA PRO A 125 3.28 18.96 11.33
C PRO A 125 3.94 17.98 12.31
N LEU A 126 4.76 17.05 11.82
CA LEU A 126 5.45 16.03 12.63
C LEU A 126 6.91 16.42 12.92
N GLU A 127 7.53 17.19 12.01
CA GLU A 127 8.94 17.54 12.11
C GLU A 127 9.18 18.98 11.68
N PRO A 128 9.29 19.92 12.65
CA PRO A 128 9.51 21.34 12.37
C PRO A 128 10.72 21.58 11.48
N GLY A 129 10.57 22.46 10.48
CA GLY A 129 11.63 22.82 9.53
C GLY A 129 11.76 21.89 8.32
N ARG A 130 10.98 20.80 8.27
CA ARG A 130 10.89 19.93 7.09
C ARG A 130 9.72 20.34 6.20
N GLN A 131 9.85 20.09 4.90
CA GLN A 131 8.74 20.11 3.93
C GLN A 131 8.39 18.69 3.54
N ILE A 132 7.10 18.48 3.22
CA ILE A 132 6.61 17.22 2.63
C ILE A 132 6.08 17.51 1.23
N TRP A 133 6.26 16.52 0.34
CA TRP A 133 5.78 16.53 -1.04
C TRP A 133 4.95 15.28 -1.31
#